data_1f17fef9776b52e7275e1f68b69fc1e9
#
_entry.id   1f17fef9776b52e7275e1f68b69fc1e9
#
_cell.length_a   1.000
_cell.length_b   1.000
_cell.length_c   1.000
_cell.angle_alpha   90.00
_cell.angle_beta   90.00
_cell.angle_gamma   90.00
#
_symmetry.space_group_name_H-M   'P 1'
#
loop_
_entity.id
_entity.type
_entity.pdbx_description
1 polymer ?
#
loop_
_entity_poly.entity_id
_entity_poly.type
_entity_poly.pdbx_seq_one_letter_code
_entity_poly.pdbx_strand_id
1 'polypeptide(L)'
;LSIYTTFCAYMMSGSRNAYFWHVSAFVCVIICVNGGADAANAFQIAMLRTQQTGLGLLVYSLVSIFLWPVSSYESFKAATGELAVTQLEYYRACLRLVSQQGGEGEILELSARQVQQKARFDQLLAAAEIDSYAVQELSGQWRAYQQQVAKLMKTLECWRESSAEVQSLDLPQLLPSLDKFAGELERRLQLVADMLAGQPPESLPRSVQLQLDRARLSR
;
A
#
# COMPACT_ATOMS: atom_id res chain seq x y z
N LEU A 1 18.37 36.17 11.53
CA LEU A 1 18.71 34.95 10.85
C LEU A 1 18.47 33.72 11.73
N SER A 2 19.13 33.64 12.90
CA SER A 2 19.05 32.50 13.81
C SER A 2 17.63 32.14 14.24
N ILE A 3 16.80 33.13 14.59
CA ILE A 3 15.40 32.93 15.00
C ILE A 3 14.60 32.27 13.86
N TYR A 4 14.76 32.76 12.64
CA TYR A 4 14.04 32.22 11.49
C TYR A 4 14.47 30.77 11.13
N THR A 5 15.79 30.53 11.14
CA THR A 5 16.30 29.16 10.89
C THR A 5 15.88 28.15 11.96
N THR A 6 15.84 28.59 13.24
CA THR A 6 15.32 27.76 14.34
C THR A 6 13.83 27.48 14.18
N PHE A 7 13.05 28.48 13.78
CA PHE A 7 11.62 28.29 13.47
C PHE A 7 11.41 27.29 12.31
N CYS A 8 12.17 27.44 11.22
CA CYS A 8 12.12 26.49 10.10
C CYS A 8 12.50 25.07 10.52
N ALA A 9 13.53 24.92 11.35
CA ALA A 9 13.96 23.61 11.87
C ALA A 9 12.87 22.96 12.76
N TYR A 10 12.20 23.75 13.58
CA TYR A 10 11.06 23.30 14.38
C TYR A 10 9.91 22.83 13.51
N MET A 11 9.51 23.61 12.50
CA MET A 11 8.44 23.25 11.57
C MET A 11 8.78 22.04 10.71
N MET A 12 10.06 21.83 10.39
CA MET A 12 10.53 20.65 9.66
C MET A 12 10.31 19.34 10.44
N SER A 13 10.41 19.38 11.77
CA SER A 13 10.28 18.19 12.62
C SER A 13 8.84 17.68 12.75
N GLY A 14 7.81 18.52 12.49
CA GLY A 14 6.40 18.16 12.68
C GLY A 14 5.53 18.21 11.43
N SER A 15 6.04 18.71 10.28
CA SER A 15 5.20 18.95 9.10
C SER A 15 5.39 17.94 7.99
N ARG A 16 4.28 17.66 7.29
CA ARG A 16 4.25 16.83 6.08
C ARG A 16 5.08 17.43 4.92
N ASN A 17 5.39 18.73 5.00
CA ASN A 17 6.15 19.49 4.01
C ASN A 17 7.55 19.87 4.53
N ALA A 18 8.27 18.95 5.15
CA ALA A 18 9.60 19.19 5.71
C ALA A 18 10.58 19.80 4.69
N TYR A 19 10.50 19.37 3.43
CA TYR A 19 11.35 19.90 2.36
C TYR A 19 11.14 21.39 2.10
N PHE A 20 9.91 21.89 2.15
CA PHE A 20 9.60 23.32 1.98
C PHE A 20 10.32 24.18 3.04
N TRP A 21 10.26 23.77 4.31
CA TRP A 21 10.89 24.48 5.41
C TRP A 21 12.42 24.44 5.33
N HIS A 22 12.97 23.31 4.87
CA HIS A 22 14.42 23.17 4.63
C HIS A 22 14.92 24.15 3.56
N VAL A 23 14.24 24.17 2.40
CA VAL A 23 14.60 25.09 1.29
C VAL A 23 14.43 26.54 1.71
N SER A 24 13.37 26.87 2.45
CA SER A 24 13.11 28.24 2.95
C SER A 24 14.24 28.71 3.88
N ALA A 25 14.68 27.88 4.83
CA ALA A 25 15.80 28.18 5.70
C ALA A 25 17.10 28.41 4.91
N PHE A 26 17.39 27.51 3.93
CA PHE A 26 18.59 27.56 3.11
C PHE A 26 18.64 28.83 2.24
N VAL A 27 17.53 29.18 1.59
CA VAL A 27 17.43 30.41 0.78
C VAL A 27 17.62 31.66 1.64
N CYS A 28 17.04 31.69 2.83
CA CYS A 28 17.21 32.81 3.77
C CYS A 28 18.69 32.99 4.16
N VAL A 29 19.40 31.90 4.47
CA VAL A 29 20.83 31.95 4.79
C VAL A 29 21.64 32.49 3.61
N ILE A 30 21.39 32.02 2.37
CA ILE A 30 22.08 32.49 1.18
C ILE A 30 21.89 34.01 0.98
N ILE A 31 20.66 34.49 1.11
CA ILE A 31 20.36 35.92 0.92
C ILE A 31 21.09 36.77 1.98
N CYS A 32 21.02 36.36 3.25
CA CYS A 32 21.66 37.10 4.33
C CYS A 32 23.19 37.10 4.27
N VAL A 33 23.81 35.95 3.86
CA VAL A 33 25.28 35.88 3.76
C VAL A 33 25.79 36.68 2.57
N ASN A 34 25.13 36.62 1.42
CA ASN A 34 25.58 37.33 0.22
C ASN A 34 25.17 38.82 0.19
N GLY A 35 24.05 39.16 0.82
CA GLY A 35 23.58 40.57 0.88
C GLY A 35 24.38 41.45 1.87
N GLY A 36 25.08 40.86 2.81
CA GLY A 36 25.83 41.59 3.83
C GLY A 36 24.96 42.54 4.66
N ALA A 37 25.51 43.67 5.04
CA ALA A 37 24.80 44.70 5.82
C ALA A 37 24.05 45.73 4.96
N ASP A 38 24.19 45.66 3.62
CA ASP A 38 23.55 46.60 2.68
C ASP A 38 22.18 46.08 2.25
N ALA A 39 21.13 46.75 2.66
CA ALA A 39 19.74 46.38 2.37
C ALA A 39 19.42 46.41 0.85
N ALA A 40 20.04 47.29 0.07
CA ALA A 40 19.81 47.40 -1.36
C ALA A 40 20.38 46.17 -2.10
N ASN A 41 21.58 45.75 -1.73
CA ASN A 41 22.21 44.52 -2.26
C ASN A 41 21.41 43.28 -1.85
N ALA A 42 20.96 43.19 -0.60
CA ALA A 42 20.16 42.06 -0.15
C ALA A 42 18.84 41.96 -0.92
N PHE A 43 18.18 43.09 -1.22
CA PHE A 43 16.95 43.09 -2.04
C PHE A 43 17.19 42.63 -3.48
N GLN A 44 18.25 43.12 -4.14
CA GLN A 44 18.60 42.68 -5.51
C GLN A 44 18.91 41.19 -5.58
N ILE A 45 19.68 40.67 -4.62
CA ILE A 45 20.01 39.24 -4.53
C ILE A 45 18.73 38.42 -4.30
N ALA A 46 17.84 38.83 -3.42
CA ALA A 46 16.56 38.18 -3.18
C ALA A 46 15.71 38.13 -4.46
N MET A 47 15.62 39.25 -5.17
CA MET A 47 14.86 39.35 -6.43
C MET A 47 15.41 38.42 -7.52
N LEU A 48 16.72 38.41 -7.73
CA LEU A 48 17.41 37.53 -8.68
C LEU A 48 17.20 36.05 -8.30
N ARG A 49 17.33 35.69 -7.05
CA ARG A 49 17.09 34.31 -6.56
C ARG A 49 15.66 33.87 -6.76
N THR A 50 14.70 34.75 -6.49
CA THR A 50 13.27 34.46 -6.72
C THR A 50 13.00 34.20 -8.20
N GLN A 51 13.56 35.03 -9.11
CA GLN A 51 13.41 34.83 -10.55
C GLN A 51 14.07 33.52 -11.01
N GLN A 52 15.30 33.22 -10.60
CA GLN A 52 16.00 31.99 -10.94
C GLN A 52 15.26 30.74 -10.44
N THR A 53 14.79 30.77 -9.18
CA THR A 53 14.04 29.66 -8.60
C THR A 53 12.69 29.49 -9.29
N GLY A 54 11.98 30.59 -9.57
CA GLY A 54 10.73 30.58 -10.30
C GLY A 54 10.88 30.00 -11.71
N LEU A 55 11.93 30.41 -12.45
CA LEU A 55 12.23 29.86 -13.76
C LEU A 55 12.58 28.37 -13.68
N GLY A 56 13.39 27.97 -12.70
CA GLY A 56 13.76 26.58 -12.49
C GLY A 56 12.53 25.69 -12.20
N LEU A 57 11.64 26.16 -11.33
CA LEU A 57 10.37 25.48 -11.03
C LEU A 57 9.47 25.36 -12.28
N LEU A 58 9.39 26.41 -13.08
CA LEU A 58 8.59 26.43 -14.29
C LEU A 58 9.13 25.42 -15.31
N VAL A 59 10.43 25.44 -15.58
CA VAL A 59 11.09 24.47 -16.47
C VAL A 59 10.93 23.04 -15.95
N TYR A 60 11.15 22.81 -14.65
CA TYR A 60 10.96 21.50 -14.02
C TYR A 60 9.52 21.00 -14.18
N SER A 61 8.53 21.86 -13.94
CA SER A 61 7.12 21.51 -14.08
C SER A 61 6.78 21.15 -15.53
N LEU A 62 7.27 21.94 -16.50
CA LEU A 62 7.08 21.66 -17.92
C LEU A 62 7.70 20.31 -18.32
N VAL A 63 8.95 20.07 -17.94
CA VAL A 63 9.65 18.81 -18.22
C VAL A 63 8.91 17.63 -17.56
N SER A 64 8.48 17.77 -16.31
CA SER A 64 7.76 16.73 -15.59
C SER A 64 6.43 16.38 -16.26
N ILE A 65 5.68 17.38 -16.73
CA ILE A 65 4.38 17.17 -17.38
C ILE A 65 4.55 16.57 -18.78
N PHE A 66 5.52 17.06 -19.57
CA PHE A 66 5.63 16.68 -20.99
C PHE A 66 6.52 15.47 -21.26
N LEU A 67 7.63 15.31 -20.49
CA LEU A 67 8.59 14.23 -20.73
C LEU A 67 8.38 13.03 -19.79
N TRP A 68 7.76 13.22 -18.63
CA TRP A 68 7.63 12.15 -17.65
C TRP A 68 6.23 12.12 -17.00
N PRO A 69 5.17 11.86 -17.77
CA PRO A 69 3.85 11.63 -17.18
C PRO A 69 3.83 10.25 -16.49
N VAL A 70 4.59 10.08 -15.41
CA VAL A 70 4.48 8.87 -14.57
C VAL A 70 3.17 8.99 -13.82
N SER A 71 2.16 8.30 -14.30
CA SER A 71 0.91 8.15 -13.57
C SER A 71 1.15 7.22 -12.37
N SER A 72 1.35 7.82 -11.18
CA SER A 72 1.42 7.07 -9.92
C SER A 72 0.17 6.20 -9.71
N TYR A 73 -0.95 6.63 -10.26
CA TYR A 73 -2.21 5.88 -10.27
C TYR A 73 -2.12 4.55 -11.02
N GLU A 74 -1.57 4.54 -12.24
CA GLU A 74 -1.44 3.30 -13.02
C GLU A 74 -0.45 2.31 -12.37
N SER A 75 0.65 2.84 -11.84
CA SER A 75 1.61 2.03 -11.09
C SER A 75 1.00 1.44 -9.81
N PHE A 76 0.19 2.24 -9.10
CA PHE A 76 -0.56 1.81 -7.93
C PHE A 76 -1.58 0.72 -8.28
N LYS A 77 -2.37 0.93 -9.35
CA LYS A 77 -3.36 -0.03 -9.83
C LYS A 77 -2.73 -1.37 -10.22
N ALA A 78 -1.63 -1.34 -10.96
CA ALA A 78 -0.89 -2.53 -11.34
C ALA A 78 -0.36 -3.30 -10.11
N ALA A 79 0.28 -2.60 -9.15
CA ALA A 79 0.79 -3.22 -7.93
C ALA A 79 -0.34 -3.81 -7.05
N THR A 80 -1.51 -3.17 -7.03
CA THR A 80 -2.68 -3.67 -6.30
C THR A 80 -3.21 -4.95 -6.93
N GLY A 81 -3.28 -5.01 -8.26
CA GLY A 81 -3.66 -6.23 -8.98
C GLY A 81 -2.69 -7.39 -8.77
N GLU A 82 -1.38 -7.13 -8.88
CA GLU A 82 -0.34 -8.14 -8.60
C GLU A 82 -0.43 -8.69 -7.17
N LEU A 83 -0.66 -7.82 -6.19
CA LEU A 83 -0.82 -8.21 -4.79
C LEU A 83 -2.05 -9.09 -4.59
N ALA A 84 -3.19 -8.74 -5.19
CA ALA A 84 -4.42 -9.52 -5.08
C ALA A 84 -4.29 -10.92 -5.70
N VAL A 85 -3.61 -11.04 -6.84
CA VAL A 85 -3.31 -12.34 -7.45
C VAL A 85 -2.43 -13.19 -6.53
N THR A 86 -1.36 -12.63 -5.97
CA THR A 86 -0.49 -13.35 -5.04
C THR A 86 -1.22 -13.78 -3.77
N GLN A 87 -2.15 -12.98 -3.27
CA GLN A 87 -3.00 -13.34 -2.12
C GLN A 87 -3.91 -14.52 -2.43
N LEU A 88 -4.47 -14.58 -3.64
CA LEU A 88 -5.27 -15.71 -4.11
C LEU A 88 -4.41 -16.98 -4.26
N GLU A 89 -3.22 -16.85 -4.84
CA GLU A 89 -2.28 -17.98 -4.97
C GLU A 89 -1.86 -18.52 -3.60
N TYR A 90 -1.57 -17.62 -2.64
CA TYR A 90 -1.26 -17.99 -1.26
C TYR A 90 -2.42 -18.74 -0.59
N TYR A 91 -3.65 -18.25 -0.75
CA TYR A 91 -4.83 -18.94 -0.25
C TYR A 91 -4.98 -20.35 -0.83
N ARG A 92 -4.82 -20.49 -2.14
CA ARG A 92 -4.86 -21.80 -2.83
C ARG A 92 -3.76 -22.75 -2.34
N ALA A 93 -2.56 -22.23 -2.13
CA ALA A 93 -1.46 -23.02 -1.59
C ALA A 93 -1.74 -23.50 -0.15
N CYS A 94 -2.33 -22.66 0.70
CA CYS A 94 -2.76 -23.07 2.04
C CYS A 94 -3.84 -24.17 1.99
N LEU A 95 -4.81 -24.07 1.09
CA LEU A 95 -5.82 -25.14 0.91
C LEU A 95 -5.19 -26.46 0.45
N ARG A 96 -4.25 -26.41 -0.50
CA ARG A 96 -3.52 -27.61 -0.95
C ARG A 96 -2.70 -28.24 0.18
N LEU A 97 -2.07 -27.43 1.04
CA LEU A 97 -1.35 -27.95 2.20
C LEU A 97 -2.26 -28.72 3.16
N VAL A 98 -3.43 -28.17 3.46
CA VAL A 98 -4.43 -28.83 4.33
C VAL A 98 -4.94 -30.12 3.70
N SER A 99 -5.09 -30.14 2.37
CA SER A 99 -5.50 -31.36 1.61
C SER A 99 -4.35 -32.34 1.35
N GLN A 100 -3.17 -32.15 1.94
CA GLN A 100 -1.96 -32.99 1.74
C GLN A 100 -1.44 -33.04 0.29
N GLN A 101 -1.79 -32.05 -0.52
CA GLN A 101 -1.41 -31.99 -1.93
C GLN A 101 -0.35 -30.91 -2.23
N GLY A 102 0.10 -30.15 -1.20
CA GLY A 102 1.02 -29.03 -1.35
C GLY A 102 2.29 -29.16 -0.52
N GLY A 103 3.35 -28.46 -0.92
CA GLY A 103 4.63 -28.38 -0.20
C GLY A 103 4.78 -27.05 0.56
N GLU A 104 5.41 -27.11 1.73
CA GLU A 104 5.70 -25.89 2.53
C GLU A 104 6.58 -24.86 1.81
N GLY A 105 7.46 -25.33 0.91
CA GLY A 105 8.37 -24.44 0.15
C GLY A 105 7.63 -23.44 -0.73
N GLU A 106 6.56 -23.84 -1.40
CA GLU A 106 5.71 -22.97 -2.21
C GLU A 106 5.07 -21.86 -1.37
N ILE A 107 4.59 -22.21 -0.18
CA ILE A 107 3.93 -21.27 0.72
C ILE A 107 4.93 -20.23 1.26
N LEU A 108 6.14 -20.65 1.62
CA LEU A 108 7.19 -19.75 2.09
C LEU A 108 7.60 -18.74 1.00
N GLU A 109 7.73 -19.19 -0.24
CA GLU A 109 8.03 -18.31 -1.37
C GLU A 109 6.92 -17.29 -1.60
N LEU A 110 5.66 -17.74 -1.62
CA LEU A 110 4.49 -16.86 -1.78
C LEU A 110 4.36 -15.87 -0.62
N SER A 111 4.64 -16.29 0.62
CA SER A 111 4.64 -15.42 1.79
C SER A 111 5.70 -14.31 1.67
N ALA A 112 6.94 -14.67 1.29
CA ALA A 112 8.01 -13.70 1.07
C ALA A 112 7.65 -12.69 -0.04
N ARG A 113 7.12 -13.19 -1.17
CA ARG A 113 6.66 -12.36 -2.29
C ARG A 113 5.55 -11.41 -1.87
N GLN A 114 4.60 -11.88 -1.08
CA GLN A 114 3.50 -11.06 -0.56
C GLN A 114 3.99 -9.92 0.34
N VAL A 115 4.95 -10.18 1.25
CA VAL A 115 5.54 -9.13 2.11
C VAL A 115 6.19 -8.03 1.26
N GLN A 116 6.95 -8.42 0.22
CA GLN A 116 7.60 -7.48 -0.68
C GLN A 116 6.57 -6.66 -1.49
N GLN A 117 5.55 -7.32 -2.03
CA GLN A 117 4.50 -6.64 -2.80
C GLN A 117 3.67 -5.71 -1.92
N LYS A 118 3.41 -6.10 -0.66
CA LYS A 118 2.71 -5.22 0.29
C LYS A 118 3.52 -3.97 0.59
N ALA A 119 4.83 -4.07 0.82
CA ALA A 119 5.68 -2.90 1.02
C ALA A 119 5.67 -1.97 -0.21
N ARG A 120 5.72 -2.54 -1.43
CA ARG A 120 5.59 -1.78 -2.69
C ARG A 120 4.23 -1.09 -2.81
N PHE A 121 3.15 -1.79 -2.46
CA PHE A 121 1.80 -1.23 -2.45
C PHE A 121 1.71 -0.02 -1.49
N ASP A 122 2.22 -0.14 -0.25
CA ASP A 122 2.21 0.93 0.75
C ASP A 122 2.95 2.18 0.25
N GLN A 123 4.10 2.01 -0.41
CA GLN A 123 4.86 3.09 -1.02
C GLN A 123 4.09 3.77 -2.17
N LEU A 124 3.51 2.97 -3.07
CA LEU A 124 2.76 3.49 -4.21
C LEU A 124 1.44 4.13 -3.80
N LEU A 125 0.77 3.63 -2.76
CA LEU A 125 -0.42 4.26 -2.20
C LEU A 125 -0.08 5.66 -1.67
N ALA A 126 1.01 5.79 -0.90
CA ALA A 126 1.45 7.09 -0.37
C ALA A 126 1.79 8.08 -1.50
N ALA A 127 2.41 7.63 -2.59
CA ALA A 127 2.68 8.47 -3.76
C ALA A 127 1.38 8.84 -4.51
N ALA A 128 0.50 7.87 -4.74
CA ALA A 128 -0.76 8.08 -5.45
C ALA A 128 -1.75 8.96 -4.67
N GLU A 129 -1.73 8.94 -3.33
CA GLU A 129 -2.51 9.86 -2.48
C GLU A 129 -2.10 11.34 -2.69
N ILE A 130 -0.86 11.60 -3.08
CA ILE A 130 -0.35 12.95 -3.35
C ILE A 130 -0.72 13.39 -4.77
N ASP A 131 -0.60 12.49 -5.75
CA ASP A 131 -0.69 12.82 -7.16
C ASP A 131 -2.11 12.67 -7.74
N SER A 132 -2.97 11.89 -7.09
CA SER A 132 -4.31 11.55 -7.61
C SER A 132 -5.41 11.87 -6.62
N TYR A 133 -6.29 12.81 -7.00
CA TYR A 133 -7.49 13.14 -6.21
C TYR A 133 -8.40 11.92 -5.98
N ALA A 134 -8.56 11.08 -7.00
CA ALA A 134 -9.38 9.87 -6.90
C ALA A 134 -8.86 8.88 -5.86
N VAL A 135 -7.53 8.71 -5.75
CA VAL A 135 -6.93 7.84 -4.72
C VAL A 135 -7.01 8.50 -3.36
N GLN A 136 -6.83 9.83 -3.27
CA GLN A 136 -6.95 10.57 -2.03
C GLN A 136 -8.35 10.47 -1.42
N GLU A 137 -9.40 10.61 -2.24
CA GLU A 137 -10.81 10.48 -1.82
C GLU A 137 -11.12 9.07 -1.27
N LEU A 138 -10.57 8.04 -1.90
CA LEU A 138 -10.77 6.65 -1.53
C LEU A 138 -9.71 6.09 -0.57
N SER A 139 -8.79 6.92 -0.07
CA SER A 139 -7.67 6.49 0.77
C SER A 139 -8.10 5.73 2.04
N GLY A 140 -9.19 6.16 2.66
CA GLY A 140 -9.79 5.47 3.80
C GLY A 140 -10.28 4.06 3.45
N GLN A 141 -10.86 3.88 2.27
CA GLN A 141 -11.33 2.58 1.79
C GLN A 141 -10.15 1.64 1.45
N TRP A 142 -9.10 2.18 0.83
CA TRP A 142 -7.87 1.43 0.56
C TRP A 142 -7.19 0.94 1.84
N ARG A 143 -7.12 1.77 2.87
CA ARG A 143 -6.58 1.37 4.19
C ARG A 143 -7.46 0.34 4.89
N ALA A 144 -8.78 0.49 4.81
CA ALA A 144 -9.71 -0.51 5.35
C ALA A 144 -9.58 -1.86 4.63
N TYR A 145 -9.46 -1.86 3.29
CA TYR A 145 -9.17 -3.05 2.48
C TYR A 145 -7.89 -3.73 2.95
N GLN A 146 -6.79 -2.98 3.08
CA GLN A 146 -5.51 -3.53 3.56
C GLN A 146 -5.63 -4.18 4.95
N GLN A 147 -6.36 -3.53 5.87
CA GLN A 147 -6.55 -4.09 7.21
C GLN A 147 -7.32 -5.42 7.18
N GLN A 148 -8.34 -5.53 6.34
CA GLN A 148 -9.13 -6.77 6.21
C GLN A 148 -8.28 -7.89 5.58
N VAL A 149 -7.53 -7.57 4.53
CA VAL A 149 -6.62 -8.52 3.90
C VAL A 149 -5.53 -8.96 4.87
N ALA A 150 -4.92 -8.05 5.63
CA ALA A 150 -3.91 -8.39 6.63
C ALA A 150 -4.47 -9.35 7.70
N LYS A 151 -5.72 -9.16 8.14
CA LYS A 151 -6.39 -10.09 9.06
C LYS A 151 -6.59 -11.47 8.43
N LEU A 152 -7.04 -11.52 7.18
CA LEU A 152 -7.21 -12.78 6.45
C LEU A 152 -5.87 -13.52 6.34
N MET A 153 -4.80 -12.82 5.91
CA MET A 153 -3.49 -13.44 5.77
C MET A 153 -2.94 -13.97 7.09
N LYS A 154 -3.11 -13.22 8.18
CA LYS A 154 -2.73 -13.69 9.51
C LYS A 154 -3.52 -14.94 9.92
N THR A 155 -4.80 -15.01 9.61
CA THR A 155 -5.62 -16.21 9.87
C THR A 155 -5.13 -17.41 9.08
N LEU A 156 -4.78 -17.21 7.80
CA LEU A 156 -4.22 -18.27 6.95
C LEU A 156 -2.85 -18.74 7.44
N GLU A 157 -2.03 -17.84 7.98
CA GLU A 157 -0.75 -18.20 8.58
C GLU A 157 -0.93 -19.03 9.84
N CYS A 158 -1.82 -18.65 10.75
CA CYS A 158 -2.18 -19.49 11.90
C CYS A 158 -2.70 -20.86 11.44
N TRP A 159 -3.45 -20.91 10.37
CA TRP A 159 -3.97 -22.17 9.80
C TRP A 159 -2.82 -23.05 9.26
N ARG A 160 -1.86 -22.45 8.58
CA ARG A 160 -0.64 -23.11 8.13
C ARG A 160 0.16 -23.69 9.32
N GLU A 161 0.38 -22.90 10.36
CA GLU A 161 1.10 -23.34 11.55
C GLU A 161 0.43 -24.50 12.26
N SER A 162 -0.91 -24.52 12.28
CA SER A 162 -1.70 -25.61 12.86
C SER A 162 -1.92 -26.78 11.87
N SER A 163 -1.37 -26.74 10.67
CA SER A 163 -1.67 -27.71 9.62
C SER A 163 -1.37 -29.17 10.00
N ALA A 164 -0.27 -29.40 10.75
CA ALA A 164 0.11 -30.73 11.20
C ALA A 164 -0.92 -31.34 12.18
N GLU A 165 -1.47 -30.51 13.07
CA GLU A 165 -2.51 -30.92 14.01
C GLU A 165 -3.85 -31.13 13.29
N VAL A 166 -4.17 -30.23 12.36
CA VAL A 166 -5.39 -30.27 11.55
C VAL A 166 -5.43 -31.48 10.63
N GLN A 167 -4.29 -31.91 10.07
CA GLN A 167 -4.18 -33.10 9.24
C GLN A 167 -4.49 -34.39 10.00
N SER A 168 -4.34 -34.40 11.33
CA SER A 168 -4.71 -35.56 12.17
C SER A 168 -6.22 -35.67 12.39
N LEU A 169 -6.99 -34.62 12.04
CA LEU A 169 -8.44 -34.57 12.22
C LEU A 169 -9.16 -34.90 10.91
N ASP A 170 -10.27 -35.60 11.00
CA ASP A 170 -11.15 -35.83 9.84
C ASP A 170 -12.02 -34.59 9.59
N LEU A 171 -11.42 -33.57 8.93
CA LEU A 171 -12.07 -32.30 8.65
C LEU A 171 -13.40 -32.41 7.87
N PRO A 172 -13.52 -33.28 6.84
CA PRO A 172 -14.77 -33.46 6.14
C PRO A 172 -15.92 -33.92 7.03
N GLN A 173 -15.61 -34.75 8.05
CA GLN A 173 -16.63 -35.19 9.01
C GLN A 173 -16.97 -34.13 10.05
N LEU A 174 -15.99 -33.34 10.51
CA LEU A 174 -16.18 -32.28 11.50
C LEU A 174 -16.85 -31.02 10.91
N LEU A 175 -16.54 -30.70 9.68
CA LEU A 175 -16.99 -29.50 8.98
C LEU A 175 -17.52 -29.85 7.57
N PRO A 176 -18.69 -30.43 7.44
CA PRO A 176 -19.22 -30.89 6.13
C PRO A 176 -19.47 -29.74 5.14
N SER A 177 -19.48 -28.49 5.60
CA SER A 177 -19.63 -27.30 4.75
C SER A 177 -18.30 -26.59 4.43
N LEU A 178 -17.15 -27.15 4.85
CA LEU A 178 -15.83 -26.52 4.67
C LEU A 178 -15.51 -26.27 3.19
N ASP A 179 -15.74 -27.25 2.32
CA ASP A 179 -15.47 -27.13 0.89
C ASP A 179 -16.30 -26.03 0.23
N LYS A 180 -17.57 -25.91 0.62
CA LYS A 180 -18.45 -24.85 0.11
C LYS A 180 -17.99 -23.47 0.58
N PHE A 181 -17.56 -23.37 1.83
CA PHE A 181 -17.02 -22.14 2.39
C PHE A 181 -15.69 -21.75 1.74
N ALA A 182 -14.77 -22.71 1.61
CA ALA A 182 -13.48 -22.51 0.97
C ALA A 182 -13.64 -22.08 -0.50
N GLY A 183 -14.52 -22.73 -1.25
CA GLY A 183 -14.81 -22.38 -2.63
C GLY A 183 -15.45 -20.99 -2.77
N GLU A 184 -16.35 -20.60 -1.87
CA GLU A 184 -16.93 -19.24 -1.90
C GLU A 184 -15.88 -18.17 -1.53
N LEU A 185 -14.97 -18.46 -0.59
CA LEU A 185 -13.89 -17.53 -0.24
C LEU A 185 -12.90 -17.37 -1.41
N GLU A 186 -12.53 -18.49 -2.06
CA GLU A 186 -11.71 -18.46 -3.28
C GLU A 186 -12.36 -17.61 -4.37
N ARG A 187 -13.66 -17.83 -4.62
CA ARG A 187 -14.42 -17.07 -5.60
C ARG A 187 -14.43 -15.56 -5.28
N ARG A 188 -14.53 -15.18 -4.01
CA ARG A 188 -14.46 -13.77 -3.58
C ARG A 188 -13.09 -13.17 -3.79
N LEU A 189 -12.02 -13.90 -3.48
CA LEU A 189 -10.66 -13.44 -3.73
C LEU A 189 -10.37 -13.31 -5.23
N GLN A 190 -10.86 -14.25 -6.04
CA GLN A 190 -10.78 -14.16 -7.50
C GLN A 190 -11.52 -12.93 -8.02
N LEU A 191 -12.75 -12.70 -7.55
CA LEU A 191 -13.55 -11.54 -7.92
C LEU A 191 -12.82 -10.22 -7.61
N VAL A 192 -12.19 -10.13 -6.44
CA VAL A 192 -11.39 -8.95 -6.06
C VAL A 192 -10.19 -8.79 -6.99
N ALA A 193 -9.48 -9.87 -7.31
CA ALA A 193 -8.35 -9.83 -8.24
C ALA A 193 -8.79 -9.36 -9.64
N ASP A 194 -9.90 -9.88 -10.15
CA ASP A 194 -10.46 -9.51 -11.46
C ASP A 194 -10.90 -8.04 -11.50
N MET A 195 -11.59 -7.56 -10.45
CA MET A 195 -11.99 -6.15 -10.32
C MET A 195 -10.77 -5.22 -10.30
N LEU A 196 -9.71 -5.59 -9.59
CA LEU A 196 -8.47 -4.79 -9.51
C LEU A 196 -7.68 -4.87 -10.83
N ALA A 197 -7.83 -5.94 -11.60
CA ALA A 197 -7.34 -6.03 -12.98
C ALA A 197 -8.19 -5.23 -13.99
N GLY A 198 -9.31 -4.64 -13.55
CA GLY A 198 -10.20 -3.82 -14.38
C GLY A 198 -11.30 -4.60 -15.10
N GLN A 199 -11.55 -5.83 -14.68
CA GLN A 199 -12.65 -6.65 -15.20
C GLN A 199 -13.94 -6.39 -14.40
N PRO A 200 -15.10 -6.24 -15.04
CA PRO A 200 -16.37 -6.07 -14.32
C PRO A 200 -16.75 -7.37 -13.59
N PRO A 201 -17.35 -7.28 -12.39
CA PRO A 201 -17.77 -8.45 -11.64
C PRO A 201 -18.91 -9.19 -12.35
N GLU A 202 -18.75 -10.47 -12.66
CA GLU A 202 -19.78 -11.28 -13.30
C GLU A 202 -20.95 -11.64 -12.37
N SER A 203 -20.74 -11.65 -11.05
CA SER A 203 -21.78 -12.03 -10.09
C SER A 203 -21.52 -11.45 -8.70
N LEU A 204 -22.60 -11.13 -7.99
CA LEU A 204 -22.51 -10.67 -6.59
C LEU A 204 -22.14 -11.84 -5.65
N PRO A 205 -21.39 -11.56 -4.55
CA PRO A 205 -21.05 -12.58 -3.56
C PRO A 205 -22.30 -13.14 -2.86
N ARG A 206 -22.32 -14.46 -2.66
CA ARG A 206 -23.39 -15.14 -1.92
C ARG A 206 -23.03 -15.23 -0.44
N SER A 207 -24.02 -15.18 0.45
CA SER A 207 -23.79 -15.45 1.87
C SER A 207 -23.66 -16.96 2.09
N VAL A 208 -22.53 -17.38 2.67
CA VAL A 208 -22.31 -18.78 3.08
C VAL A 208 -22.07 -18.80 4.58
N GLN A 209 -22.82 -19.65 5.30
CA GLN A 209 -22.62 -19.86 6.73
C GLN A 209 -21.90 -21.20 6.97
N LEU A 210 -20.85 -21.15 7.80
CA LEU A 210 -20.19 -22.35 8.29
C LEU A 210 -21.12 -23.02 9.31
N GLN A 211 -21.53 -24.26 9.03
CA GLN A 211 -22.26 -25.10 9.96
C GLN A 211 -21.28 -26.01 10.69
N LEU A 212 -21.18 -25.82 12.01
CA LEU A 212 -20.34 -26.63 12.87
C LEU A 212 -21.20 -27.74 13.50
N ASP A 213 -20.84 -29.00 13.28
CA ASP A 213 -21.53 -30.12 13.94
C ASP A 213 -21.03 -30.25 15.39
N ARG A 214 -21.69 -29.50 16.28
CA ARG A 214 -21.32 -29.45 17.71
C ARG A 214 -21.48 -30.81 18.42
N ALA A 215 -22.31 -31.72 17.88
CA ALA A 215 -22.54 -33.03 18.49
C ALA A 215 -21.31 -33.96 18.41
N ARG A 216 -20.39 -33.69 17.47
CA ARG A 216 -19.17 -34.48 17.27
C ARG A 216 -17.94 -33.93 17.98
N LEU A 217 -17.95 -32.64 18.35
CA LEU A 217 -16.86 -32.01 19.10
C LEU A 217 -16.84 -32.39 20.59
N SER A 218 -17.91 -32.99 21.09
CA SER A 218 -18.04 -33.39 22.52
C SER A 218 -17.71 -34.88 22.79
N ARG A 219 -17.21 -35.60 21.80
CA ARG A 219 -16.72 -36.97 21.92
C ARG A 219 -15.21 -37.00 21.81
#